data_61e86327307a161cb53c05e07da3e76b
#
_entry.id   61e86327307a161cb53c05e07da3e76b
#
_cell.length_a   1.000
_cell.length_b   1.000
_cell.length_c   1.000
_cell.angle_alpha   90.00
_cell.angle_beta   90.00
_cell.angle_gamma   90.00
#
_symmetry.space_group_name_H-M   'P 1'
#
loop_
_entity.id
_entity.type
_entity.pdbx_description
1 polymer ?
#
loop_
_entity_poly.entity_id
_entity_poly.type
_entity_poly.pdbx_seq_one_letter_code
_entity_poly.pdbx_strand_id
1 'polypeptide(L)'
;MSDLQELTNELMADEEFRREYEAIQPELDITRAILDARIRAGITQKQLSERSGISQADISRLENGNRNPSLNLLKRLAAAMNLTLKIEFIPNAVSQHTGI
;
A
#
# COMPACT_ATOMS: atom_id res chain seq x y z
N MET A 1 12.28 -14.76 8.49
CA MET A 1 10.99 -14.41 7.91
C MET A 1 9.92 -15.45 8.09
N SER A 2 10.32 -16.71 8.20
CA SER A 2 9.34 -17.78 8.40
C SER A 2 8.54 -17.59 9.69
N ASP A 3 9.17 -17.12 10.76
CA ASP A 3 8.46 -16.93 12.03
C ASP A 3 7.36 -15.88 11.91
N LEU A 4 7.64 -14.80 11.22
CA LEU A 4 6.65 -13.76 11.00
C LEU A 4 5.53 -14.26 10.09
N GLN A 5 5.87 -15.03 9.09
CA GLN A 5 4.90 -15.61 8.18
C GLN A 5 3.99 -16.61 8.92
N GLU A 6 4.58 -17.44 9.78
CA GLU A 6 3.81 -18.40 10.57
C GLU A 6 2.86 -17.69 11.52
N LEU A 7 3.33 -16.63 12.19
CA LEU A 7 2.48 -15.86 13.09
C LEU A 7 1.31 -15.23 12.32
N THR A 8 1.58 -14.68 11.15
CA THR A 8 0.53 -14.09 10.32
C THR A 8 -0.50 -15.15 9.92
N ASN A 9 -0.04 -16.35 9.55
CA ASN A 9 -0.93 -17.43 9.19
C ASN A 9 -1.80 -17.88 10.35
N GLU A 10 -1.23 -17.94 11.55
CA GLU A 10 -1.99 -18.30 12.75
C GLU A 10 -3.06 -17.27 13.06
N LEU A 11 -2.70 -15.99 12.97
CA LEU A 11 -3.66 -14.90 13.22
C LEU A 11 -4.76 -14.90 12.17
N MET A 12 -4.44 -15.17 10.93
CA MET A 12 -5.43 -15.22 9.87
C MET A 12 -6.38 -16.41 9.99
N ALA A 13 -6.01 -17.40 10.80
CA ALA A 13 -6.92 -18.51 11.11
C ALA A 13 -8.02 -18.09 12.06
N ASP A 14 -7.81 -17.04 12.85
CA ASP A 14 -8.83 -16.47 13.70
C ASP A 14 -9.78 -15.65 12.85
N GLU A 15 -11.06 -16.02 12.87
CA GLU A 15 -12.03 -15.38 11.98
C GLU A 15 -12.25 -13.91 12.31
N GLU A 16 -12.24 -13.56 13.58
CA GLU A 16 -12.42 -12.17 13.99
C GLU A 16 -11.24 -11.32 13.55
N PHE A 17 -10.02 -11.80 13.77
CA PHE A 17 -8.83 -11.10 13.34
C PHE A 17 -8.80 -10.95 11.82
N ARG A 18 -9.17 -12.01 11.10
CA ARG A 18 -9.17 -11.97 9.64
C ARG A 18 -10.11 -10.90 9.10
N ARG A 19 -11.29 -10.76 9.70
CA ARG A 19 -12.23 -9.73 9.27
C ARG A 19 -11.67 -8.33 9.47
N GLU A 20 -11.04 -8.08 10.61
CA GLU A 20 -10.44 -6.78 10.89
C GLU A 20 -9.27 -6.52 9.94
N TYR A 21 -8.45 -7.52 9.69
CA TYR A 21 -7.33 -7.40 8.80
C TYR A 21 -7.77 -7.08 7.37
N GLU A 22 -8.76 -7.78 6.87
CA GLU A 22 -9.28 -7.57 5.52
C GLU A 22 -9.90 -6.18 5.37
N ALA A 23 -10.51 -5.66 6.43
CA ALA A 23 -11.12 -4.33 6.39
C ALA A 23 -10.10 -3.22 6.20
N ILE A 24 -8.88 -3.38 6.72
CA ILE A 24 -7.83 -2.36 6.63
C ILE A 24 -6.82 -2.65 5.53
N GLN A 25 -6.89 -3.80 4.90
CA GLN A 25 -5.88 -4.21 3.93
C GLN A 25 -5.71 -3.24 2.75
N PRO A 26 -6.76 -2.67 2.17
CA PRO A 26 -6.57 -1.71 1.08
C PRO A 26 -5.66 -0.55 1.46
N GLU A 27 -5.78 -0.04 2.68
CA GLU A 27 -4.94 1.05 3.16
C GLU A 27 -3.50 0.60 3.34
N LEU A 28 -3.31 -0.61 3.87
CA LEU A 28 -1.98 -1.19 4.02
C LEU A 28 -1.35 -1.46 2.66
N ASP A 29 -2.14 -1.90 1.69
CA ASP A 29 -1.63 -2.17 0.36
C ASP A 29 -1.10 -0.90 -0.31
N ILE A 30 -1.80 0.21 -0.17
CA ILE A 30 -1.36 1.50 -0.72
C ILE A 30 -0.07 1.94 -0.05
N THR A 31 -0.03 1.90 1.28
CA THR A 31 1.15 2.28 2.05
C THR A 31 2.35 1.46 1.64
N ARG A 32 2.18 0.15 1.57
CA ARG A 32 3.25 -0.75 1.20
C ARG A 32 3.71 -0.53 -0.24
N ALA A 33 2.77 -0.30 -1.14
CA ALA A 33 3.10 -0.07 -2.54
C ALA A 33 3.97 1.17 -2.71
N ILE A 34 3.66 2.24 -2.00
CA ILE A 34 4.46 3.46 -2.06
C ILE A 34 5.87 3.21 -1.52
N LEU A 35 5.96 2.58 -0.36
CA LEU A 35 7.24 2.28 0.26
C LEU A 35 8.09 1.36 -0.61
N ASP A 36 7.50 0.28 -1.12
CA ASP A 36 8.21 -0.67 -1.96
C ASP A 36 8.70 -0.03 -3.25
N ALA A 37 7.88 0.82 -3.86
CA ALA A 37 8.26 1.51 -5.08
C ALA A 37 9.47 2.41 -4.85
N ARG A 38 9.47 3.15 -3.73
CA ARG A 38 10.57 4.04 -3.41
C ARG A 38 11.86 3.26 -3.15
N ILE A 39 11.76 2.16 -2.39
CA ILE A 39 12.92 1.32 -2.08
C ILE A 39 13.49 0.71 -3.35
N ARG A 40 12.62 0.19 -4.23
CA ARG A 40 13.07 -0.39 -5.50
C ARG A 40 13.70 0.64 -6.42
N ALA A 41 13.21 1.88 -6.36
CA ALA A 41 13.80 2.97 -7.14
C ALA A 41 15.15 3.41 -6.57
N GLY A 42 15.49 2.96 -5.36
CA GLY A 42 16.78 3.27 -4.74
C GLY A 42 16.90 4.72 -4.31
N ILE A 43 15.81 5.37 -3.98
CA ILE A 43 15.81 6.78 -3.57
C ILE A 43 15.30 6.95 -2.14
N THR A 44 15.76 8.01 -1.51
CA THR A 44 15.34 8.37 -0.15
C THR A 44 14.02 9.13 -0.17
N GLN A 45 13.39 9.26 0.99
CA GLN A 45 12.21 10.12 1.10
C GLN A 45 12.51 11.55 0.68
N LYS A 46 13.69 12.03 1.02
CA LYS A 46 14.10 13.39 0.64
C LYS A 46 14.19 13.53 -0.87
N GLN A 47 14.82 12.55 -1.53
CA GLN A 47 14.94 12.57 -2.98
C GLN A 47 13.58 12.50 -3.67
N LEU A 48 12.70 11.65 -3.14
CA LEU A 48 11.34 11.56 -3.68
C LEU A 48 10.59 12.87 -3.48
N SER A 49 10.76 13.51 -2.33
CA SER A 49 10.18 14.82 -2.07
C SER A 49 10.65 15.84 -3.09
N GLU A 50 11.94 15.88 -3.35
CA GLU A 50 12.51 16.82 -4.32
C GLU A 50 11.99 16.59 -5.74
N ARG A 51 11.85 15.33 -6.13
CA ARG A 51 11.39 14.97 -7.48
C ARG A 51 9.90 15.18 -7.67
N SER A 52 9.11 14.90 -6.63
CA SER A 52 7.66 14.94 -6.74
C SER A 52 7.05 16.30 -6.40
N GLY A 53 7.79 17.14 -5.67
CA GLY A 53 7.25 18.37 -5.14
C GLY A 53 6.33 18.14 -3.94
N ILE A 54 6.30 16.93 -3.40
CA ILE A 54 5.53 16.60 -2.21
C ILE A 54 6.46 16.70 -1.01
N SER A 55 6.00 17.29 0.09
CA SER A 55 6.86 17.46 1.26
C SER A 55 7.31 16.11 1.81
N GLN A 56 8.52 16.08 2.36
CA GLN A 56 9.03 14.85 2.97
C GLN A 56 8.15 14.39 4.13
N ALA A 57 7.58 15.33 4.88
CA ALA A 57 6.66 15.00 5.96
C ALA A 57 5.42 14.28 5.43
N ASP A 58 4.89 14.72 4.30
CA ASP A 58 3.74 14.06 3.69
C ASP A 58 4.08 12.68 3.18
N ILE A 59 5.25 12.53 2.56
CA ILE A 59 5.72 11.21 2.11
C ILE A 59 5.85 10.27 3.31
N SER A 60 6.42 10.75 4.40
CA SER A 60 6.53 9.96 5.61
C SER A 60 5.18 9.52 6.15
N ARG A 61 4.20 10.42 6.16
CA ARG A 61 2.84 10.08 6.58
C ARG A 61 2.19 9.05 5.69
N LEU A 62 2.40 9.15 4.39
CA LEU A 62 1.90 8.16 3.43
C LEU A 62 2.51 6.79 3.69
N GLU A 63 3.81 6.73 3.93
CA GLU A 63 4.52 5.48 4.16
C GLU A 63 4.20 4.87 5.52
N ASN A 64 3.71 5.67 6.45
CA ASN A 64 3.29 5.20 7.77
C ASN A 64 1.78 4.94 7.87
N GLY A 65 1.07 5.14 6.78
CA GLY A 65 -0.38 4.90 6.77
C GLY A 65 -1.19 5.98 7.47
N ASN A 66 -0.60 7.15 7.74
CA ASN A 66 -1.27 8.22 8.47
C ASN A 66 -1.93 9.26 7.55
N ARG A 67 -2.01 8.95 6.27
CA ARG A 67 -2.63 9.84 5.31
C ARG A 67 -3.19 9.03 4.15
N ASN A 68 -4.39 9.38 3.72
CA ASN A 68 -5.00 8.78 2.54
C ASN A 68 -4.60 9.58 1.32
N PRO A 69 -3.86 9.00 0.39
CA PRO A 69 -3.44 9.72 -0.80
C PRO A 69 -4.59 9.88 -1.78
N SER A 70 -4.63 11.03 -2.44
CA SER A 70 -5.53 11.23 -3.57
C SER A 70 -4.94 10.54 -4.80
N LEU A 71 -5.79 10.31 -5.79
CA LEU A 71 -5.32 9.76 -7.06
C LEU A 71 -4.24 10.65 -7.66
N ASN A 72 -4.43 11.96 -7.58
CA ASN A 72 -3.46 12.90 -8.14
C ASN A 72 -2.10 12.79 -7.44
N LEU A 73 -2.12 12.62 -6.13
CA LEU A 73 -0.89 12.45 -5.36
C LEU A 73 -0.16 11.18 -5.76
N LEU A 74 -0.90 10.07 -5.92
CA LEU A 74 -0.32 8.81 -6.37
C LEU A 74 0.30 8.93 -7.75
N LYS A 75 -0.34 9.66 -8.65
CA LYS A 75 0.18 9.88 -9.99
C LYS A 75 1.48 10.70 -9.95
N ARG A 76 1.55 11.70 -9.07
CA ARG A 76 2.77 12.49 -8.90
C ARG A 76 3.92 11.65 -8.37
N LEU A 77 3.64 10.78 -7.41
CA LEU A 77 4.65 9.88 -6.86
C LEU A 77 5.16 8.92 -7.93
N ALA A 78 4.26 8.34 -8.70
CA ALA A 78 4.64 7.42 -9.77
C ALA A 78 5.52 8.12 -10.80
N ALA A 79 5.12 9.30 -11.23
CA ALA A 79 5.90 10.06 -12.20
C ALA A 79 7.30 10.41 -11.69
N ALA A 80 7.39 10.77 -10.41
CA ALA A 80 8.67 11.11 -9.80
C ALA A 80 9.64 9.92 -9.75
N MET A 81 9.10 8.71 -9.74
CA MET A 81 9.90 7.49 -9.73
C MET A 81 9.99 6.84 -11.10
N ASN A 82 9.51 7.52 -12.12
CA ASN A 82 9.47 7.00 -13.50
C ASN A 82 8.69 5.71 -13.61
N LEU A 83 7.57 5.66 -12.90
CA LEU A 83 6.68 4.50 -12.87
C LEU A 83 5.30 4.89 -13.41
N THR A 84 4.55 3.88 -13.83
CA THR A 84 3.15 4.04 -14.22
C THR A 84 2.26 3.56 -13.10
N LEU A 85 1.31 4.38 -12.69
CA LEU A 85 0.33 3.97 -11.69
C LEU A 85 -0.72 3.09 -12.35
N LYS A 86 -0.98 1.93 -11.73
CA LYS A 86 -2.04 1.03 -12.16
C LYS A 86 -2.95 0.71 -10.99
N ILE A 87 -4.24 0.84 -11.19
CA ILE A 87 -5.24 0.56 -10.17
C ILE A 87 -6.18 -0.50 -10.72
N GLU A 88 -6.44 -1.52 -9.95
CA GLU A 88 -7.31 -2.62 -10.35
C GLU A 88 -8.34 -2.92 -9.26
N PHE A 89 -9.54 -3.24 -9.68
CA PHE A 89 -10.53 -3.85 -8.81
C PHE A 89 -10.47 -5.34 -9.02
N ILE A 90 -10.09 -6.07 -7.98
CA ILE A 90 -9.89 -7.51 -8.05
C ILE A 90 -11.12 -8.20 -7.44
N PRO A 91 -11.73 -9.15 -8.16
CA PRO A 91 -12.89 -9.86 -7.61
C PRO A 91 -12.54 -10.60 -6.33
N ASN A 92 -13.43 -10.55 -5.36
CA ASN A 92 -13.30 -11.35 -4.16
C ASN A 92 -13.70 -12.78 -4.45
N ALA A 93 -13.07 -13.72 -3.73
CA ALA A 93 -13.46 -15.12 -3.85
C ALA A 93 -14.93 -15.32 -3.47
N VAL A 94 -15.40 -14.59 -2.48
CA VAL A 94 -16.79 -14.67 -2.03
C VAL A 94 -17.75 -14.15 -3.09
N SER A 95 -17.39 -13.03 -3.74
CA SER A 95 -18.27 -12.46 -4.76
C SER A 95 -18.38 -13.33 -5.98
N GLN A 96 -17.42 -14.20 -6.21
CA GLN A 96 -17.50 -15.15 -7.29
C GLN A 96 -18.63 -16.15 -7.10
N HIS A 97 -18.98 -16.43 -5.86
CA HIS A 97 -20.06 -17.36 -5.56
C HIS A 97 -21.41 -16.69 -5.56
N THR A 98 -21.45 -15.44 -5.16
CA THR A 98 -22.71 -14.76 -5.05
C THR A 98 -23.07 -14.00 -6.28
N GLY A 99 -22.10 -13.72 -7.03
CA GLY A 99 -22.31 -12.92 -8.22
C GLY A 99 -23.10 -13.59 -9.28
N ILE A 100 -23.62 -14.65 -8.91
CA ILE A 100 -24.30 -15.24 -9.75
C ILE A 100 -25.51 -15.13 -10.16
#